data_32af9471d0d030f8d53cde32679af280
#
_entry.id   32af9471d0d030f8d53cde32679af280
#
_cell.length_a   1.000
_cell.length_b   1.000
_cell.length_c   1.000
_cell.angle_alpha   90.00
_cell.angle_beta   90.00
_cell.angle_gamma   90.00
#
_symmetry.space_group_name_H-M   'P 1'
#
loop_
_entity.id
_entity.type
_entity.pdbx_description
1 polymer ?
#
loop_
_entity_poly.entity_id
_entity_poly.type
_entity_poly.pdbx_seq_one_letter_code
_entity_poly.pdbx_strand_id
1 'polypeptide(L)'
;MVSMDGRVFDRLSLGAEDGGTFRITPIRAPDELLVEALTASPPEEEGDFRLSDLAELGVLDSTIVLDIRYATTNNFMGEVFYSEPKAFLQRPAAEALVRAHHWLGERGYGLLIHDGYRPWYVTKMFWDATPEELRIFVANPANGSRHNRGCAVDLTLYDLETGSPVTMTGGYDEMSPRSYPDYPGGTARQRWHRELLREAMEAQGFTVYEAEWWHFDYEDWSSYRIGNERFEELGVG
;
A
#
# COMPACT_ATOMS: atom_id res chain seq x y z
N MET A 1 13.13 -15.26 19.00
CA MET A 1 13.15 -13.83 19.34
C MET A 1 14.17 -13.17 18.42
N VAL A 2 13.72 -12.35 17.47
CA VAL A 2 14.60 -11.59 16.57
C VAL A 2 14.44 -10.13 17.00
N SER A 3 15.54 -9.44 17.33
CA SER A 3 15.55 -8.02 17.64
C SER A 3 16.09 -7.28 16.42
N MET A 4 15.33 -6.34 15.89
CA MET A 4 15.78 -5.33 14.93
C MET A 4 15.49 -3.98 15.60
N ASP A 5 16.48 -3.10 15.67
CA ASP A 5 16.39 -1.76 16.29
C ASP A 5 15.83 -1.73 17.72
N GLY A 6 16.10 -2.76 18.53
CA GLY A 6 15.62 -2.87 19.89
C GLY A 6 14.16 -3.29 20.04
N ARG A 7 13.46 -3.59 18.97
CA ARG A 7 12.09 -4.10 18.98
C ARG A 7 12.11 -5.61 19.18
N VAL A 8 11.33 -6.10 20.15
CA VAL A 8 11.16 -7.52 20.43
C VAL A 8 9.85 -7.96 19.78
N PHE A 9 9.97 -8.81 18.76
CA PHE A 9 8.80 -9.48 18.18
C PHE A 9 8.66 -10.84 18.85
N ASP A 10 7.64 -11.05 19.67
CA ASP A 10 7.22 -12.39 20.02
C ASP A 10 6.72 -13.10 18.74
N ARG A 11 6.75 -14.45 18.76
CA ARG A 11 6.26 -15.28 17.64
C ARG A 11 4.79 -14.92 17.33
N LEU A 12 4.58 -13.86 16.55
CA LEU A 12 3.38 -13.73 15.76
C LEU A 12 3.36 -14.92 14.81
N SER A 13 2.20 -15.54 14.61
CA SER A 13 2.04 -16.58 13.60
C SER A 13 2.49 -15.99 12.27
N LEU A 14 3.73 -16.30 11.89
CA LEU A 14 4.28 -15.87 10.61
C LEU A 14 3.30 -16.39 9.55
N GLY A 15 2.87 -15.50 8.66
CA GLY A 15 2.12 -15.90 7.49
C GLY A 15 2.82 -17.10 6.83
N ALA A 16 2.06 -18.00 6.28
CA ALA A 16 2.57 -19.28 5.81
C ALA A 16 3.83 -19.07 4.95
N GLU A 17 4.87 -19.86 5.20
CA GLU A 17 6.11 -19.86 4.40
C GLU A 17 5.84 -20.17 2.91
N ASP A 18 4.62 -20.61 2.59
CA ASP A 18 4.11 -20.99 1.27
C ASP A 18 3.43 -19.85 0.48
N GLY A 19 3.58 -18.59 0.92
CA GLY A 19 3.03 -17.42 0.21
C GLY A 19 1.54 -17.16 0.49
N GLY A 20 0.97 -17.74 1.54
CA GLY A 20 -0.38 -17.43 2.01
C GLY A 20 -0.52 -15.95 2.41
N THR A 21 -1.72 -15.38 2.24
CA THR A 21 -2.03 -14.01 2.67
C THR A 21 -1.99 -13.93 4.20
N PHE A 22 -1.21 -12.99 4.72
CA PHE A 22 -1.24 -12.67 6.16
C PHE A 22 -2.64 -12.20 6.55
N ARG A 23 -3.10 -12.61 7.75
CA ARG A 23 -4.41 -12.22 8.27
C ARG A 23 -4.34 -11.92 9.75
N ILE A 24 -5.01 -10.86 10.17
CA ILE A 24 -5.30 -10.61 11.58
C ILE A 24 -6.63 -11.27 11.97
N THR A 25 -6.87 -11.35 13.27
CA THR A 25 -8.22 -11.52 13.81
C THR A 25 -8.71 -10.14 14.23
N PRO A 26 -9.69 -9.54 13.52
CA PRO A 26 -10.22 -8.23 13.88
C PRO A 26 -10.74 -8.21 15.32
N ILE A 27 -10.41 -7.15 16.07
CA ILE A 27 -10.87 -7.00 17.47
C ILE A 27 -12.32 -6.53 17.57
N ARG A 28 -12.91 -6.12 16.44
CA ARG A 28 -14.33 -5.73 16.29
C ARG A 28 -14.88 -6.27 14.97
N ALA A 29 -16.18 -6.44 14.89
CA ALA A 29 -16.85 -6.92 13.68
C ALA A 29 -16.72 -5.91 12.52
N PRO A 30 -16.27 -6.33 11.32
CA PRO A 30 -16.03 -5.42 10.19
C PRO A 30 -17.26 -4.65 9.73
N ASP A 31 -18.45 -5.25 9.79
CA ASP A 31 -19.73 -4.62 9.44
C ASP A 31 -20.10 -3.46 10.39
N GLU A 32 -19.89 -3.63 11.70
CA GLU A 32 -20.06 -2.56 12.68
C GLU A 32 -19.07 -1.40 12.42
N LEU A 33 -17.81 -1.73 12.15
CA LEU A 33 -16.76 -0.76 11.85
C LEU A 33 -17.07 0.03 10.57
N LEU A 34 -17.62 -0.63 9.55
CA LEU A 34 -18.03 0.03 8.31
C LEU A 34 -19.09 1.10 8.56
N VAL A 35 -20.14 0.79 9.32
CA VAL A 35 -21.21 1.74 9.64
C VAL A 35 -20.66 2.96 10.40
N GLU A 36 -19.79 2.74 11.37
CA GLU A 36 -19.16 3.82 12.13
C GLU A 36 -18.23 4.67 11.24
N ALA A 37 -17.39 4.03 10.42
CA ALA A 37 -16.44 4.72 9.57
C ALA A 37 -17.10 5.58 8.49
N LEU A 38 -18.23 5.11 7.93
CA LEU A 38 -19.00 5.84 6.92
C LEU A 38 -19.76 7.06 7.50
N THR A 39 -20.01 7.09 8.81
CA THR A 39 -20.65 8.23 9.50
C THR A 39 -19.64 9.20 10.12
N ALA A 40 -18.37 8.80 10.20
CA ALA A 40 -17.29 9.64 10.70
C ALA A 40 -16.74 10.55 9.60
N SER A 41 -16.05 11.60 10.01
CA SER A 41 -15.36 12.53 9.11
C SER A 41 -13.85 12.45 9.31
N PRO A 42 -13.05 12.68 8.25
CA PRO A 42 -11.61 12.90 8.39
C PRO A 42 -11.30 14.03 9.37
N PRO A 43 -10.09 14.06 9.96
CA PRO A 43 -9.66 15.19 10.77
C PRO A 43 -9.67 16.48 9.94
N GLU A 44 -10.02 17.60 10.59
CA GLU A 44 -9.91 18.92 9.97
C GLU A 44 -8.43 19.27 9.77
N GLU A 45 -8.12 19.80 8.58
CA GLU A 45 -6.76 20.21 8.22
C GLU A 45 -6.75 21.71 7.87
N GLU A 46 -5.78 22.43 8.44
CA GLU A 46 -5.51 23.83 8.09
C GLU A 46 -4.32 23.91 7.12
N GLY A 47 -4.35 24.85 6.18
CA GLY A 47 -3.27 25.13 5.23
C GLY A 47 -3.74 25.31 3.80
N ASP A 48 -2.80 25.69 2.94
CA ASP A 48 -2.99 25.82 1.51
C ASP A 48 -2.71 24.48 0.83
N PHE A 49 -3.76 23.80 0.36
CA PHE A 49 -3.65 22.52 -0.32
C PHE A 49 -3.94 22.68 -1.81
N ARG A 50 -3.30 21.84 -2.61
CA ARG A 50 -3.64 21.68 -4.02
C ARG A 50 -5.01 21.04 -4.18
N LEU A 51 -5.67 21.32 -5.28
CA LEU A 51 -6.86 20.56 -5.68
C LEU A 51 -6.47 19.14 -5.99
N SER A 52 -7.32 18.19 -5.60
CA SER A 52 -7.13 16.78 -5.93
C SER A 52 -7.29 16.57 -7.43
N ASP A 53 -6.33 15.86 -8.03
CA ASP A 53 -6.35 15.41 -9.43
C ASP A 53 -5.92 13.93 -9.45
N LEU A 54 -6.83 13.06 -9.03
CA LEU A 54 -6.62 11.63 -8.98
C LEU A 54 -6.69 11.03 -10.38
N ALA A 55 -5.57 10.51 -10.86
CA ALA A 55 -5.45 9.84 -12.15
C ALA A 55 -5.51 8.32 -11.96
N GLU A 56 -6.33 7.63 -12.77
CA GLU A 56 -6.43 6.17 -12.79
C GLU A 56 -5.20 5.56 -13.48
N LEU A 57 -4.46 4.72 -12.78
CA LEU A 57 -3.19 4.16 -13.26
C LEU A 57 -3.36 3.29 -14.50
N GLY A 58 -4.39 2.45 -14.54
CA GLY A 58 -4.68 1.58 -15.70
C GLY A 58 -5.07 2.33 -16.97
N VAL A 59 -5.52 3.59 -16.84
CA VAL A 59 -5.82 4.48 -17.98
C VAL A 59 -4.55 5.18 -18.46
N LEU A 60 -3.64 5.55 -17.55
CA LEU A 60 -2.38 6.18 -17.90
C LEU A 60 -1.42 5.21 -18.60
N ASP A 61 -1.34 3.98 -18.10
CA ASP A 61 -0.55 2.92 -18.73
C ASP A 61 -1.18 1.55 -18.48
N SER A 62 -1.74 0.96 -19.53
CA SER A 62 -2.43 -0.33 -19.46
C SER A 62 -1.49 -1.53 -19.28
N THR A 63 -0.17 -1.33 -19.26
CA THR A 63 0.83 -2.38 -19.00
C THR A 63 1.15 -2.52 -17.50
N ILE A 64 0.72 -1.56 -16.68
CA ILE A 64 0.75 -1.68 -15.22
C ILE A 64 -0.30 -2.73 -14.80
N VAL A 65 0.15 -3.76 -14.09
CA VAL A 65 -0.73 -4.83 -13.61
C VAL A 65 -1.38 -4.42 -12.29
N LEU A 66 -2.69 -4.64 -12.16
CA LEU A 66 -3.45 -4.36 -10.95
C LEU A 66 -3.84 -5.67 -10.25
N ASP A 67 -3.43 -5.83 -9.01
CA ASP A 67 -3.87 -6.88 -8.06
C ASP A 67 -4.37 -6.18 -6.80
N ILE A 68 -5.48 -5.42 -6.96
CA ILE A 68 -6.01 -4.54 -5.92
C ILE A 68 -6.58 -5.38 -4.78
N ARG A 69 -5.79 -5.53 -3.73
CA ARG A 69 -6.05 -6.45 -2.62
C ARG A 69 -7.32 -6.09 -1.86
N TYR A 70 -7.59 -4.82 -1.68
CA TYR A 70 -8.77 -4.35 -0.96
C TYR A 70 -10.06 -4.35 -1.78
N ALA A 71 -10.01 -4.63 -3.08
CA ALA A 71 -11.18 -4.97 -3.90
C ALA A 71 -11.57 -6.45 -3.84
N THR A 72 -10.84 -7.25 -3.08
CA THR A 72 -11.07 -8.68 -2.87
C THR A 72 -10.94 -9.04 -1.39
N THR A 73 -11.23 -10.29 -1.03
CA THR A 73 -10.97 -10.82 0.32
C THR A 73 -9.51 -11.25 0.53
N ASN A 74 -8.63 -11.10 -0.48
CA ASN A 74 -7.22 -11.48 -0.40
C ASN A 74 -6.36 -10.36 0.22
N ASN A 75 -6.69 -9.96 1.46
CA ASN A 75 -6.01 -8.95 2.24
C ASN A 75 -5.96 -9.33 3.72
N PHE A 76 -5.27 -8.56 4.55
CA PHE A 76 -5.04 -8.89 5.96
C PHE A 76 -6.31 -8.91 6.82
N MET A 77 -7.38 -8.22 6.41
CA MET A 77 -8.69 -8.22 7.08
C MET A 77 -9.60 -9.37 6.62
N GLY A 78 -9.41 -9.86 5.39
CA GLY A 78 -10.28 -10.86 4.78
C GLY A 78 -11.62 -10.33 4.27
N GLU A 79 -11.76 -9.01 4.12
CA GLU A 79 -12.99 -8.31 3.72
C GLU A 79 -12.77 -7.50 2.44
N VAL A 80 -13.87 -7.16 1.76
CA VAL A 80 -13.84 -6.29 0.58
C VAL A 80 -14.12 -4.85 1.01
N PHE A 81 -13.25 -3.92 0.62
CA PHE A 81 -13.34 -2.49 0.98
C PHE A 81 -13.62 -1.60 -0.22
N TYR A 82 -13.16 -1.98 -1.43
CA TYR A 82 -13.34 -1.21 -2.65
C TYR A 82 -14.36 -1.87 -3.56
N SER A 83 -15.22 -1.06 -4.15
CA SER A 83 -16.25 -1.52 -5.11
C SER A 83 -15.65 -1.90 -6.47
N GLU A 84 -14.46 -1.38 -6.81
CA GLU A 84 -13.79 -1.60 -8.09
C GLU A 84 -12.30 -1.89 -7.91
N PRO A 85 -11.71 -2.80 -8.72
CA PRO A 85 -10.28 -3.11 -8.67
C PRO A 85 -9.44 -2.08 -9.44
N LYS A 86 -9.55 -0.80 -9.07
CA LYS A 86 -8.84 0.32 -9.66
C LYS A 86 -7.81 0.89 -8.69
N ALA A 87 -6.79 1.55 -9.24
CA ALA A 87 -5.81 2.30 -8.47
C ALA A 87 -5.73 3.73 -9.00
N PHE A 88 -5.75 4.69 -8.06
CA PHE A 88 -5.63 6.11 -8.34
C PHE A 88 -4.47 6.70 -7.56
N LEU A 89 -3.78 7.66 -8.16
CA LEU A 89 -2.81 8.53 -7.49
C LEU A 89 -3.01 9.97 -7.94
N GLN A 90 -2.55 10.94 -7.15
CA GLN A 90 -2.44 12.32 -7.64
C GLN A 90 -1.59 12.32 -8.91
N ARG A 91 -1.99 13.09 -9.92
CA ARG A 91 -1.38 13.07 -11.25
C ARG A 91 0.16 13.12 -11.25
N PRO A 92 0.84 14.00 -10.47
CA PRO A 92 2.30 14.01 -10.44
C PRO A 92 2.91 12.69 -9.96
N ALA A 93 2.31 12.07 -8.93
CA ALA A 93 2.73 10.76 -8.41
C ALA A 93 2.45 9.64 -9.43
N ALA A 94 1.28 9.66 -10.09
CA ALA A 94 0.91 8.70 -11.11
C ALA A 94 1.87 8.72 -12.31
N GLU A 95 2.22 9.92 -12.80
CA GLU A 95 3.17 10.09 -13.90
C GLU A 95 4.60 9.66 -13.49
N ALA A 96 5.00 9.90 -12.24
CA ALA A 96 6.27 9.42 -11.69
C ALA A 96 6.30 7.88 -11.64
N LEU A 97 5.19 7.26 -11.22
CA LEU A 97 5.05 5.79 -11.19
C LEU A 97 5.18 5.18 -12.60
N VAL A 98 4.54 5.79 -13.62
CA VAL A 98 4.68 5.34 -15.01
C VAL A 98 6.14 5.39 -15.47
N ARG A 99 6.89 6.44 -15.10
CA ARG A 99 8.34 6.51 -15.42
C ARG A 99 9.13 5.39 -14.74
N ALA A 100 8.83 5.08 -13.47
CA ALA A 100 9.45 3.95 -12.77
C ALA A 100 9.13 2.61 -13.45
N HIS A 101 7.86 2.43 -13.86
CA HIS A 101 7.41 1.25 -14.60
C HIS A 101 8.18 1.05 -15.90
N HIS A 102 8.34 2.10 -16.72
CA HIS A 102 9.10 2.04 -17.98
C HIS A 102 10.58 1.73 -17.74
N TRP A 103 11.20 2.34 -16.71
CA TRP A 103 12.58 2.06 -16.35
C TRP A 103 12.80 0.59 -15.96
N LEU A 104 11.85 -0.01 -15.25
CA LEU A 104 11.85 -1.45 -14.92
C LEU A 104 11.63 -2.31 -16.16
N GLY A 105 10.80 -1.85 -17.11
CA GLY A 105 10.53 -2.54 -18.37
C GLY A 105 11.79 -2.82 -19.19
N GLU A 106 12.74 -1.87 -19.23
CA GLU A 106 14.05 -2.06 -19.87
C GLU A 106 14.90 -3.16 -19.19
N ARG A 107 14.52 -3.59 -17.99
CA ARG A 107 15.21 -4.59 -17.15
C ARG A 107 14.47 -5.91 -17.05
N GLY A 108 13.35 -6.06 -17.79
CA GLY A 108 12.54 -7.26 -17.82
C GLY A 108 11.50 -7.37 -16.69
N TYR A 109 11.21 -6.26 -16.00
CA TYR A 109 10.21 -6.23 -14.93
C TYR A 109 9.16 -5.18 -15.16
N GLY A 110 7.97 -5.39 -14.58
CA GLY A 110 6.89 -4.41 -14.53
C GLY A 110 6.39 -4.22 -13.10
N LEU A 111 5.57 -3.18 -12.89
CA LEU A 111 4.92 -2.89 -11.61
C LEU A 111 3.58 -3.60 -11.52
N LEU A 112 3.34 -4.23 -10.37
CA LEU A 112 2.07 -4.81 -9.96
C LEU A 112 1.58 -4.07 -8.71
N ILE A 113 0.42 -3.40 -8.82
CA ILE A 113 -0.12 -2.50 -7.81
C ILE A 113 -1.10 -3.25 -6.90
N HIS A 114 -0.91 -3.13 -5.60
CA HIS A 114 -1.80 -3.70 -4.58
C HIS A 114 -2.78 -2.67 -4.00
N ASP A 115 -2.35 -1.41 -3.82
CA ASP A 115 -3.17 -0.30 -3.36
C ASP A 115 -2.62 1.05 -3.87
N GLY A 116 -3.49 2.05 -3.97
CA GLY A 116 -3.16 3.43 -4.30
C GLY A 116 -3.90 4.40 -3.39
N TYR A 117 -4.71 5.31 -3.95
CA TYR A 117 -5.61 6.13 -3.15
C TYR A 117 -6.54 5.23 -2.33
N ARG A 118 -6.59 5.50 -1.03
CA ARG A 118 -7.45 4.81 -0.06
C ARG A 118 -8.34 5.82 0.62
N PRO A 119 -9.67 5.74 0.50
CA PRO A 119 -10.57 6.62 1.25
C PRO A 119 -10.28 6.55 2.76
N TRP A 120 -10.38 7.68 3.44
CA TRP A 120 -10.05 7.75 4.87
C TRP A 120 -10.89 6.81 5.73
N TYR A 121 -12.16 6.58 5.39
CA TYR A 121 -13.01 5.65 6.15
C TYR A 121 -12.42 4.23 6.19
N VAL A 122 -11.71 3.80 5.14
CA VAL A 122 -11.04 2.49 5.10
C VAL A 122 -9.84 2.47 6.06
N THR A 123 -9.04 3.54 6.08
CA THR A 123 -7.95 3.68 7.06
C THR A 123 -8.45 3.62 8.49
N LYS A 124 -9.61 4.25 8.77
CA LYS A 124 -10.26 4.18 10.08
C LYS A 124 -10.67 2.75 10.43
N MET A 125 -11.26 2.02 9.49
CA MET A 125 -11.63 0.60 9.69
C MET A 125 -10.40 -0.26 10.00
N PHE A 126 -9.30 -0.08 9.27
CA PHE A 126 -8.05 -0.83 9.50
C PHE A 126 -7.52 -0.61 10.92
N TRP A 127 -7.46 0.65 11.35
CA TRP A 127 -7.01 0.99 12.70
C TRP A 127 -7.90 0.42 13.80
N ASP A 128 -9.21 0.57 13.67
CA ASP A 128 -10.18 0.14 14.68
C ASP A 128 -10.33 -1.39 14.76
N ALA A 129 -10.01 -2.11 13.68
CA ALA A 129 -10.00 -3.57 13.63
C ALA A 129 -8.69 -4.19 14.13
N THR A 130 -7.58 -3.46 14.06
CA THR A 130 -6.25 -4.01 14.30
C THR A 130 -5.93 -4.07 15.80
N PRO A 131 -5.47 -5.22 16.34
CA PRO A 131 -4.95 -5.34 17.69
C PRO A 131 -3.85 -4.30 17.98
N GLU A 132 -3.80 -3.80 19.22
CA GLU A 132 -2.93 -2.67 19.60
C GLU A 132 -1.45 -2.95 19.29
N GLU A 133 -0.98 -4.15 19.52
CA GLU A 133 0.40 -4.60 19.26
C GLU A 133 0.79 -4.60 17.75
N LEU A 134 -0.20 -4.60 16.84
CA LEU A 134 0.01 -4.56 15.38
C LEU A 134 -0.22 -3.17 14.78
N ARG A 135 -0.66 -2.20 15.55
CA ARG A 135 -0.98 -0.84 15.05
C ARG A 135 0.21 -0.06 14.50
N ILE A 136 1.42 -0.53 14.71
CA ILE A 136 2.61 0.02 14.05
C ILE A 136 2.56 -0.15 12.52
N PHE A 137 1.80 -1.12 12.01
CA PHE A 137 1.66 -1.43 10.57
C PHE A 137 0.41 -0.80 9.94
N VAL A 138 -0.37 0.00 10.69
CA VAL A 138 -1.57 0.66 10.16
C VAL A 138 -1.56 2.15 10.53
N ALA A 139 -1.98 3.00 9.61
CA ALA A 139 -2.01 4.44 9.84
C ALA A 139 -3.08 4.82 10.87
N ASN A 140 -2.72 5.71 11.81
CA ASN A 140 -3.69 6.29 12.73
C ASN A 140 -4.61 7.27 11.99
N PRO A 141 -5.94 7.04 11.96
CA PRO A 141 -6.88 7.88 11.23
C PRO A 141 -6.93 9.32 11.74
N ALA A 142 -6.53 9.58 12.99
CA ALA A 142 -6.43 10.95 13.52
C ALA A 142 -5.36 11.80 12.81
N ASN A 143 -4.37 11.17 12.19
CA ASN A 143 -3.33 11.83 11.41
C ASN A 143 -3.53 11.63 9.89
N GLY A 144 -4.42 10.73 9.50
CA GLY A 144 -4.57 10.25 8.14
C GLY A 144 -3.41 9.40 7.65
N SER A 145 -3.52 8.90 6.42
CA SER A 145 -2.50 8.17 5.69
C SER A 145 -2.10 8.94 4.43
N ARG A 146 -0.90 8.71 3.91
CA ARG A 146 -0.51 9.25 2.59
C ARG A 146 -1.31 8.63 1.46
N HIS A 147 -1.83 7.40 1.63
CA HIS A 147 -2.83 6.80 0.74
C HIS A 147 -4.11 7.66 0.68
N ASN A 148 -4.57 8.22 1.80
CA ASN A 148 -5.74 9.10 1.81
C ASN A 148 -5.53 10.38 0.99
N ARG A 149 -4.27 10.77 0.77
CA ARG A 149 -3.90 11.95 -0.03
C ARG A 149 -3.68 11.61 -1.50
N GLY A 150 -3.76 10.32 -1.88
CA GLY A 150 -3.44 9.82 -3.22
C GLY A 150 -1.95 9.93 -3.57
N CYS A 151 -1.08 9.94 -2.57
CA CYS A 151 0.37 10.09 -2.72
C CYS A 151 1.18 8.94 -2.14
N ALA A 152 0.54 7.82 -1.82
CA ALA A 152 1.21 6.57 -1.48
C ALA A 152 0.70 5.44 -2.38
N VAL A 153 1.58 4.48 -2.63
CA VAL A 153 1.29 3.28 -3.42
C VAL A 153 1.93 2.06 -2.78
N ASP A 154 1.15 0.98 -2.72
CA ASP A 154 1.63 -0.34 -2.34
C ASP A 154 1.78 -1.20 -3.59
N LEU A 155 2.97 -1.77 -3.79
CA LEU A 155 3.27 -2.44 -5.05
C LEU A 155 4.41 -3.46 -4.93
N THR A 156 4.50 -4.30 -5.96
CA THR A 156 5.61 -5.24 -6.15
C THR A 156 6.02 -5.27 -7.61
N LEU A 157 6.99 -6.12 -7.92
CA LEU A 157 7.42 -6.39 -9.29
C LEU A 157 6.72 -7.63 -9.85
N TYR A 158 6.50 -7.64 -11.18
CA TYR A 158 6.26 -8.87 -11.92
C TYR A 158 7.32 -9.03 -13.02
N ASP A 159 7.62 -10.26 -13.36
CA ASP A 159 8.56 -10.64 -14.40
C ASP A 159 7.85 -10.61 -15.76
N LEU A 160 8.38 -9.86 -16.72
CA LEU A 160 7.76 -9.67 -18.05
C LEU A 160 7.76 -10.94 -18.92
N GLU A 161 8.72 -11.85 -18.71
CA GLU A 161 8.81 -13.10 -19.45
C GLU A 161 7.73 -14.10 -19.02
N THR A 162 7.50 -14.19 -17.71
CA THR A 162 6.57 -15.17 -17.11
C THR A 162 5.19 -14.59 -16.82
N GLY A 163 5.05 -13.26 -16.72
CA GLY A 163 3.85 -12.58 -16.27
C GLY A 163 3.53 -12.78 -14.80
N SER A 164 4.44 -13.39 -14.02
CA SER A 164 4.21 -13.75 -12.62
C SER A 164 4.82 -12.74 -11.66
N PRO A 165 4.19 -12.49 -10.49
CA PRO A 165 4.81 -11.71 -9.44
C PRO A 165 6.15 -12.31 -9.00
N VAL A 166 7.15 -11.48 -8.74
CA VAL A 166 8.42 -11.94 -8.19
C VAL A 166 8.30 -12.23 -6.70
N THR A 167 9.12 -13.15 -6.21
CA THR A 167 9.17 -13.43 -4.77
C THR A 167 10.02 -12.38 -4.07
N MET A 168 9.44 -11.70 -3.08
CA MET A 168 10.07 -10.71 -2.21
C MET A 168 10.49 -11.33 -0.86
N THR A 169 11.08 -10.54 0.02
CA THR A 169 11.55 -10.97 1.35
C THR A 169 10.42 -11.27 2.33
N GLY A 170 9.24 -10.73 2.12
CA GLY A 170 8.00 -10.95 2.86
C GLY A 170 6.80 -10.81 1.95
N GLY A 171 5.62 -11.22 2.41
CA GLY A 171 4.34 -11.02 1.73
C GLY A 171 3.84 -9.59 1.86
N TYR A 172 2.91 -9.21 0.98
CA TYR A 172 2.17 -7.95 1.11
C TYR A 172 1.31 -7.98 2.40
N ASP A 173 1.23 -6.84 3.10
CA ASP A 173 0.57 -6.69 4.40
C ASP A 173 1.05 -7.68 5.49
N GLU A 174 2.21 -8.31 5.33
CA GLU A 174 2.78 -9.19 6.33
C GLU A 174 3.29 -8.38 7.52
N MET A 175 2.54 -8.32 8.62
CA MET A 175 2.90 -7.59 9.84
C MET A 175 3.99 -8.31 10.63
N SER A 176 5.21 -8.36 10.09
CA SER A 176 6.35 -9.10 10.63
C SER A 176 7.69 -8.39 10.34
N PRO A 177 8.82 -8.86 10.91
CA PRO A 177 10.14 -8.33 10.57
C PRO A 177 10.51 -8.44 9.08
N ARG A 178 9.87 -9.33 8.32
CA ARG A 178 10.11 -9.51 6.89
C ARG A 178 9.58 -8.36 6.03
N SER A 179 8.73 -7.52 6.62
CA SER A 179 8.16 -6.33 5.97
C SER A 179 9.15 -5.17 5.87
N TYR A 180 10.15 -5.11 6.75
CA TYR A 180 11.09 -4.00 6.75
C TYR A 180 11.95 -3.97 5.47
N PRO A 181 12.14 -2.77 4.87
CA PRO A 181 12.96 -2.60 3.66
C PRO A 181 14.41 -3.05 3.82
N ASP A 182 14.94 -3.02 5.05
CA ASP A 182 16.32 -3.41 5.39
C ASP A 182 16.41 -4.84 5.98
N TYR A 183 15.32 -5.62 5.96
CA TYR A 183 15.34 -6.99 6.49
C TYR A 183 16.48 -7.82 5.85
N PRO A 184 17.44 -8.35 6.65
CA PRO A 184 18.64 -9.02 6.13
C PRO A 184 18.40 -10.45 5.68
N GLY A 185 17.25 -11.03 6.05
CA GLY A 185 16.89 -12.41 5.71
C GLY A 185 16.41 -12.58 4.27
N GLY A 186 15.87 -13.76 3.98
CA GLY A 186 15.51 -14.15 2.63
C GLY A 186 16.73 -14.51 1.77
N THR A 187 16.50 -14.86 0.50
CA THR A 187 17.55 -15.18 -0.47
C THR A 187 18.19 -13.89 -1.03
N ALA A 188 19.39 -14.01 -1.60
CA ALA A 188 20.05 -12.89 -2.28
C ALA A 188 19.18 -12.32 -3.44
N ARG A 189 18.45 -13.20 -4.17
CA ARG A 189 17.54 -12.81 -5.25
C ARG A 189 16.34 -12.01 -4.74
N GLN A 190 15.72 -12.42 -3.62
CA GLN A 190 14.61 -11.69 -3.01
C GLN A 190 15.02 -10.29 -2.56
N ARG A 191 16.19 -10.17 -1.90
CA ARG A 191 16.72 -8.86 -1.51
C ARG A 191 17.06 -8.00 -2.73
N TRP A 192 17.61 -8.59 -3.78
CA TRP A 192 17.91 -7.88 -5.02
C TRP A 192 16.63 -7.34 -5.70
N HIS A 193 15.54 -8.12 -5.77
CA HIS A 193 14.25 -7.65 -6.30
C HIS A 193 13.74 -6.46 -5.49
N ARG A 194 13.82 -6.54 -4.17
CA ARG A 194 13.39 -5.45 -3.28
C ARG A 194 14.21 -4.17 -3.52
N GLU A 195 15.53 -4.28 -3.62
CA GLU A 195 16.40 -3.14 -3.90
C GLU A 195 16.17 -2.58 -5.32
N LEU A 196 15.92 -3.43 -6.33
CA LEU A 196 15.59 -3.00 -7.68
C LEU A 196 14.29 -2.17 -7.71
N LEU A 197 13.26 -2.63 -6.98
CA LEU A 197 12.02 -1.88 -6.82
C LEU A 197 12.27 -0.53 -6.15
N ARG A 198 13.02 -0.53 -5.06
CA ARG A 198 13.37 0.67 -4.32
C ARG A 198 14.12 1.68 -5.19
N GLU A 199 15.15 1.24 -5.92
CA GLU A 199 15.92 2.09 -6.84
C GLU A 199 15.01 2.74 -7.90
N ALA A 200 14.12 1.96 -8.51
CA ALA A 200 13.20 2.45 -9.52
C ALA A 200 12.27 3.56 -8.99
N MET A 201 11.72 3.34 -7.80
CA MET A 201 10.76 4.25 -7.16
C MET A 201 11.47 5.51 -6.63
N GLU A 202 12.58 5.36 -5.92
CA GLU A 202 13.33 6.50 -5.35
C GLU A 202 13.89 7.42 -6.44
N ALA A 203 14.30 6.88 -7.60
CA ALA A 203 14.72 7.67 -8.74
C ALA A 203 13.61 8.57 -9.33
N GLN A 204 12.34 8.33 -8.98
CA GLN A 204 11.20 9.09 -9.46
C GLN A 204 10.52 9.95 -8.37
N GLY A 205 11.20 10.18 -7.23
CA GLY A 205 10.71 11.05 -6.16
C GLY A 205 9.80 10.36 -5.13
N PHE A 206 9.77 9.04 -5.14
CA PHE A 206 9.16 8.27 -4.05
C PHE A 206 10.18 7.98 -2.94
N THR A 207 9.68 7.65 -1.76
CA THR A 207 10.50 7.21 -0.62
C THR A 207 9.86 5.97 -0.02
N VAL A 208 10.63 4.90 0.17
CA VAL A 208 10.13 3.70 0.82
C VAL A 208 9.78 3.97 2.28
N TYR A 209 8.65 3.46 2.75
CA TYR A 209 8.28 3.56 4.15
C TYR A 209 9.16 2.66 5.03
N GLU A 210 9.56 3.16 6.21
CA GLU A 210 10.55 2.49 7.06
C GLU A 210 10.16 1.11 7.60
N ALA A 211 8.85 0.75 7.58
CA ALA A 211 8.34 -0.51 8.11
C ALA A 211 7.84 -1.48 7.03
N GLU A 212 7.73 -1.05 5.76
CA GLU A 212 7.05 -1.80 4.69
C GLU A 212 7.80 -1.66 3.36
N TRP A 213 8.39 -2.75 2.86
CA TRP A 213 9.17 -2.75 1.62
C TRP A 213 8.32 -2.47 0.37
N TRP A 214 7.00 -2.66 0.44
CA TRP A 214 6.05 -2.46 -0.67
C TRP A 214 5.47 -1.05 -0.73
N HIS A 215 5.55 -0.27 0.38
CA HIS A 215 4.91 1.03 0.53
C HIS A 215 5.86 2.17 0.18
N PHE A 216 5.42 3.02 -0.75
CA PHE A 216 6.18 4.18 -1.22
C PHE A 216 5.36 5.46 -1.16
N ASP A 217 5.91 6.49 -0.49
CA ASP A 217 5.36 7.83 -0.39
C ASP A 217 5.94 8.73 -1.47
N TYR A 218 5.09 9.44 -2.22
CA TYR A 218 5.53 10.47 -3.16
C TYR A 218 5.87 11.78 -2.43
N GLU A 219 6.93 12.47 -2.85
CA GLU A 219 7.57 13.59 -2.15
C GLU A 219 6.63 14.76 -1.81
N ASP A 220 5.59 15.03 -2.61
CA ASP A 220 4.68 16.17 -2.42
C ASP A 220 3.37 15.82 -1.69
N TRP A 221 3.29 14.66 -1.02
CA TRP A 221 2.09 14.17 -0.34
C TRP A 221 1.46 15.19 0.63
N SER A 222 2.27 16.01 1.29
CA SER A 222 1.80 17.03 2.25
C SER A 222 1.06 18.20 1.59
N SER A 223 1.13 18.31 0.26
CA SER A 223 0.44 19.32 -0.53
C SER A 223 -1.03 19.00 -0.79
N TYR A 224 -1.51 17.81 -0.41
CA TYR A 224 -2.87 17.36 -0.65
C TYR A 224 -3.61 17.05 0.65
N ARG A 225 -4.92 17.31 0.67
CA ARG A 225 -5.79 16.97 1.81
C ARG A 225 -6.02 15.47 1.93
N ILE A 226 -6.39 15.07 3.14
CA ILE A 226 -6.96 13.73 3.40
C ILE A 226 -8.29 13.62 2.66
N GLY A 227 -8.35 12.75 1.65
CA GLY A 227 -9.54 12.44 0.87
C GLY A 227 -10.38 11.33 1.51
N ASN A 228 -11.68 11.38 1.26
CA ASN A 228 -12.63 10.35 1.68
C ASN A 228 -13.65 10.01 0.58
N GLU A 229 -13.40 10.46 -0.65
CA GLU A 229 -14.19 10.15 -1.84
C GLU A 229 -14.18 8.66 -2.09
N ARG A 230 -15.34 8.07 -2.34
CA ARG A 230 -15.47 6.65 -2.64
C ARG A 230 -15.10 6.37 -4.10
N PHE A 231 -14.75 5.14 -4.39
CA PHE A 231 -14.37 4.73 -5.75
C PHE A 231 -15.48 4.97 -6.78
N GLU A 232 -16.75 4.83 -6.40
CA GLU A 232 -17.90 5.12 -7.25
C GLU A 232 -18.03 6.61 -7.63
N GLU A 233 -17.41 7.49 -6.84
CA GLU A 233 -17.42 8.94 -7.05
C GLU A 233 -16.22 9.39 -7.90
N LEU A 234 -15.21 8.53 -8.06
CA LEU A 234 -14.01 8.79 -8.85
C LEU A 234 -14.25 8.39 -10.32
N GLY A 235 -13.86 9.24 -11.27
CA GLY A 235 -13.95 8.94 -12.71
C GLY A 235 -15.31 9.19 -13.33
N VAL A 236 -16.23 9.86 -12.65
CA VAL A 236 -17.50 10.38 -13.21
C VAL A 236 -17.28 11.81 -13.72
N GLY A 237 -16.48 11.95 -14.78
CA GLY A 237 -16.18 13.23 -15.42
C GLY A 237 -16.06 13.08 -16.93
#